data_13686d8ecfc4f9820543d44eb182f2e2
#
_entry.id   13686d8ecfc4f9820543d44eb182f2e2
#
_cell.length_a   1.000
_cell.length_b   1.000
_cell.length_c   1.000
_cell.angle_alpha   90.00
_cell.angle_beta   90.00
_cell.angle_gamma   90.00
#
_symmetry.space_group_name_H-M   'P 1'
#
loop_
_entity.id
_entity.type
_entity.pdbx_description
1 polymer ?
#
loop_
_entity_poly.entity_id
_entity_poly.type
_entity_poly.pdbx_seq_one_letter_code
_entity_poly.pdbx_strand_id
1 'polypeptide(L)'
;MTVLPHIPVRQRIISTAWRHRPPKLAMAGLIVFLSILVVGAVASHLIAGSVVRGVEFAAKLAPPDVHYWFGTDDYGRDLFSMVLLAANLDLTAALSIVAAAIVIGVLLGAVAGFVKRLDQPLMRVTDVFLSIPSLVLAMAIASVLGRSIANLSIALVFVWWPIYCRLMRGQVLSEKEKPYVKALTTLGVGRLRMIFRHIIPNAIFPVVARAAADVGLILITMAALSYIGFGPGPYVPEWGSLIAAGQAYIFQAPWLVVFPGAAIFLTSLSLNLVGDWARDAFDPRLRS
;
A
#
# COMPACT_ATOMS: atom_id res chain seq x y z
N MET A 1 -34.78 11.46 30.22
CA MET A 1 -33.65 11.88 29.42
C MET A 1 -32.40 11.25 30.01
N THR A 2 -32.05 10.04 29.62
CA THR A 2 -30.89 9.29 30.14
C THR A 2 -29.63 9.75 29.35
N VAL A 3 -28.77 10.45 30.03
CA VAL A 3 -27.47 10.89 29.51
C VAL A 3 -26.60 9.63 29.37
N LEU A 4 -26.38 9.18 28.13
CA LEU A 4 -25.44 8.10 27.86
C LEU A 4 -24.00 8.57 28.19
N PRO A 5 -23.22 7.79 28.93
CA PRO A 5 -21.87 8.16 29.30
C PRO A 5 -21.00 8.32 28.05
N HIS A 6 -20.24 9.41 28.00
CA HIS A 6 -19.23 9.67 26.97
C HIS A 6 -18.11 8.62 27.06
N ILE A 7 -18.22 7.57 26.30
CA ILE A 7 -17.13 6.60 26.13
C ILE A 7 -16.06 7.23 25.26
N PRO A 8 -14.81 7.38 25.73
CA PRO A 8 -13.72 7.98 24.94
C PRO A 8 -13.47 7.15 23.68
N VAL A 9 -13.21 7.85 22.57
CA VAL A 9 -13.03 7.27 21.22
C VAL A 9 -12.07 6.07 21.22
N ARG A 10 -11.03 6.10 22.05
CA ARG A 10 -10.06 5.01 22.23
C ARG A 10 -10.70 3.71 22.74
N GLN A 11 -11.65 3.78 23.67
CA GLN A 11 -12.36 2.59 24.18
C GLN A 11 -13.37 2.04 23.18
N ARG A 12 -13.99 2.91 22.36
CA ARG A 12 -14.87 2.48 21.25
C ARG A 12 -14.13 1.69 20.19
N ILE A 13 -12.89 2.06 19.86
CA ILE A 13 -12.06 1.36 18.85
C ILE A 13 -11.73 -0.06 19.32
N ILE A 14 -11.28 -0.20 20.57
CA ILE A 14 -10.86 -1.50 21.11
C ILE A 14 -12.07 -2.45 21.28
N SER A 15 -13.19 -1.96 21.80
CA SER A 15 -14.38 -2.80 22.03
C SER A 15 -15.05 -3.27 20.74
N THR A 16 -14.85 -2.58 19.62
CA THR A 16 -15.48 -2.90 18.33
C THR A 16 -14.65 -3.89 17.53
N ALA A 17 -13.31 -3.77 17.57
CA ALA A 17 -12.42 -4.73 16.91
C ALA A 17 -12.59 -6.16 17.44
N TRP A 18 -12.95 -6.31 18.72
CA TRP A 18 -13.16 -7.62 19.35
C TRP A 18 -14.54 -8.23 19.07
N ARG A 19 -15.52 -7.46 18.61
CA ARG A 19 -16.89 -7.94 18.35
C ARG A 19 -17.06 -8.60 16.98
N HIS A 20 -16.24 -8.23 15.98
CA HIS A 20 -16.22 -8.87 14.67
C HIS A 20 -14.95 -9.72 14.55
N ARG A 21 -15.09 -11.01 14.88
CA ARG A 21 -14.02 -11.98 14.59
C ARG A 21 -13.73 -11.91 13.09
N PRO A 22 -12.45 -11.74 12.68
CA PRO A 22 -12.13 -11.74 11.27
C PRO A 22 -12.62 -13.06 10.63
N PRO A 23 -13.25 -13.01 9.46
CA PRO A 23 -13.64 -14.21 8.76
C PRO A 23 -12.39 -15.07 8.53
N LYS A 24 -12.56 -16.40 8.50
CA LYS A 24 -11.43 -17.35 8.37
C LYS A 24 -10.50 -17.00 7.21
N LEU A 25 -11.06 -16.48 6.11
CA LEU A 25 -10.28 -16.02 4.95
C LEU A 25 -9.40 -14.81 5.25
N ALA A 26 -9.91 -13.81 5.99
CA ALA A 26 -9.10 -12.64 6.37
C ALA A 26 -8.00 -13.02 7.38
N MET A 27 -8.29 -13.97 8.30
CA MET A 27 -7.26 -14.51 9.18
C MET A 27 -6.17 -15.26 8.39
N ALA A 28 -6.57 -16.09 7.43
CA ALA A 28 -5.62 -16.78 6.55
C ALA A 28 -4.77 -15.76 5.76
N GLY A 29 -5.41 -14.73 5.17
CA GLY A 29 -4.70 -13.65 4.50
C GLY A 29 -3.70 -12.93 5.42
N LEU A 30 -4.10 -12.60 6.65
CA LEU A 30 -3.22 -11.95 7.62
C LEU A 30 -2.01 -12.85 7.98
N ILE A 31 -2.24 -14.14 8.20
CA ILE A 31 -1.17 -15.10 8.49
C ILE A 31 -0.20 -15.18 7.31
N VAL A 32 -0.70 -15.32 6.09
CA VAL A 32 0.14 -15.38 4.87
C VAL A 32 0.94 -14.09 4.71
N PHE A 33 0.29 -12.93 4.85
CA PHE A 33 0.97 -11.63 4.75
C PHE A 33 2.07 -11.47 5.80
N LEU A 34 1.77 -11.75 7.07
CA LEU A 34 2.76 -11.67 8.16
C LEU A 34 3.89 -12.68 7.95
N SER A 35 3.60 -13.89 7.46
CA SER A 35 4.62 -14.88 7.14
C SER A 35 5.57 -14.37 6.04
N ILE A 36 5.04 -13.82 4.95
CA ILE A 36 5.85 -13.25 3.87
C ILE A 36 6.70 -12.08 4.39
N LEU A 37 6.14 -11.21 5.21
CA LEU A 37 6.85 -10.05 5.77
C LEU A 37 7.97 -10.49 6.72
N VAL A 38 7.68 -11.41 7.64
CA VAL A 38 8.69 -11.91 8.60
C VAL A 38 9.78 -12.69 7.90
N VAL A 39 9.41 -13.61 6.99
CA VAL A 39 10.38 -14.42 6.23
C VAL A 39 11.22 -13.51 5.32
N GLY A 40 10.62 -12.55 4.63
CA GLY A 40 11.36 -11.57 3.81
C GLY A 40 12.31 -10.70 4.64
N ALA A 41 11.88 -10.21 5.80
CA ALA A 41 12.72 -9.43 6.70
C ALA A 41 13.91 -10.26 7.25
N VAL A 42 13.65 -11.49 7.73
CA VAL A 42 14.69 -12.39 8.21
C VAL A 42 15.65 -12.79 7.09
N ALA A 43 15.13 -13.13 5.91
CA ALA A 43 15.94 -13.47 4.75
C ALA A 43 16.84 -12.32 4.32
N SER A 44 16.36 -11.07 4.36
CA SER A 44 17.18 -9.90 4.01
C SER A 44 18.40 -9.76 4.94
N HIS A 45 18.29 -10.09 6.21
CA HIS A 45 19.41 -10.05 7.14
C HIS A 45 20.39 -11.24 7.00
N LEU A 46 19.86 -12.44 6.70
CA LEU A 46 20.68 -13.66 6.68
C LEU A 46 21.30 -13.95 5.31
N ILE A 47 20.60 -13.62 4.23
CA ILE A 47 20.91 -14.11 2.87
C ILE A 47 21.46 -13.00 1.97
N ALA A 48 21.20 -11.70 2.26
CA ALA A 48 21.58 -10.59 1.38
C ALA A 48 23.09 -10.58 0.99
N GLY A 49 23.96 -11.02 1.91
CA GLY A 49 25.39 -11.08 1.67
C GLY A 49 25.87 -12.27 0.82
N SER A 50 25.09 -13.35 0.75
CA SER A 50 25.45 -14.58 0.00
C SER A 50 24.90 -14.57 -1.42
N VAL A 51 23.70 -14.07 -1.64
CA VAL A 51 23.04 -14.01 -2.95
C VAL A 51 23.77 -13.08 -3.94
N VAL A 52 24.28 -11.95 -3.44
CA VAL A 52 25.05 -11.00 -4.28
C VAL A 52 26.43 -11.54 -4.65
N ARG A 53 26.98 -12.47 -3.86
CA ARG A 53 28.32 -13.07 -4.07
C ARG A 53 28.31 -14.42 -4.77
N GLY A 54 27.15 -15.11 -4.81
CA GLY A 54 27.04 -16.47 -5.33
C GLY A 54 26.65 -16.53 -6.81
N VAL A 55 27.37 -15.84 -7.70
CA VAL A 55 27.19 -16.00 -9.14
C VAL A 55 27.89 -17.29 -9.59
N GLU A 56 27.14 -18.38 -9.68
CA GLU A 56 27.65 -19.64 -10.24
C GLU A 56 27.22 -19.77 -11.71
N PHE A 57 28.05 -19.28 -12.61
CA PHE A 57 27.78 -19.36 -14.06
C PHE A 57 27.56 -20.78 -14.58
N ALA A 58 28.03 -21.79 -13.85
CA ALA A 58 27.80 -23.21 -14.18
C ALA A 58 26.35 -23.65 -13.98
N ALA A 59 25.57 -22.96 -13.13
CA ALA A 59 24.19 -23.28 -12.78
C ALA A 59 23.16 -22.35 -13.45
N LYS A 60 23.46 -21.78 -14.63
CA LYS A 60 22.54 -20.89 -15.35
C LYS A 60 21.27 -21.64 -15.75
N LEU A 61 20.11 -20.99 -15.48
CA LEU A 61 18.78 -21.50 -15.84
C LEU A 61 18.58 -22.95 -15.40
N ALA A 62 19.19 -23.34 -14.25
CA ALA A 62 18.97 -24.65 -13.68
C ALA A 62 17.52 -24.78 -13.18
N PRO A 63 16.82 -25.87 -13.49
CA PRO A 63 15.44 -26.08 -13.03
C PRO A 63 15.39 -26.24 -11.50
N PRO A 64 14.20 -26.08 -10.90
CA PRO A 64 13.98 -26.34 -9.49
C PRO A 64 14.45 -27.77 -9.09
N ASP A 65 15.29 -27.83 -8.04
CA ASP A 65 15.82 -29.05 -7.46
C ASP A 65 15.97 -28.93 -5.93
N VAL A 66 16.64 -29.92 -5.29
CA VAL A 66 16.85 -29.93 -3.83
C VAL A 66 17.84 -28.87 -3.35
N HIS A 67 18.71 -28.37 -4.24
CA HIS A 67 19.66 -27.30 -3.92
C HIS A 67 19.08 -25.91 -4.27
N TYR A 68 18.32 -25.81 -5.36
CA TYR A 68 17.69 -24.59 -5.85
C TYR A 68 16.17 -24.77 -5.92
N TRP A 69 15.47 -24.50 -4.83
CA TRP A 69 14.02 -24.78 -4.69
C TRP A 69 13.16 -24.11 -5.78
N PHE A 70 13.54 -22.91 -6.22
CA PHE A 70 12.86 -22.21 -7.31
C PHE A 70 13.68 -22.19 -8.61
N GLY A 71 14.80 -22.95 -8.66
CA GLY A 71 15.75 -22.89 -9.75
C GLY A 71 16.64 -21.66 -9.70
N THR A 72 17.37 -21.41 -10.77
CA THR A 72 18.31 -20.29 -10.89
C THR A 72 17.98 -19.39 -12.08
N ASP A 73 18.47 -18.15 -12.02
CA ASP A 73 18.33 -17.20 -13.10
C ASP A 73 19.43 -17.32 -14.18
N ASP A 74 19.45 -16.37 -15.12
CA ASP A 74 20.44 -16.29 -16.21
C ASP A 74 21.86 -15.93 -15.76
N TYR A 75 22.04 -15.57 -14.49
CA TYR A 75 23.33 -15.35 -13.84
C TYR A 75 23.72 -16.53 -12.93
N GLY A 76 22.85 -17.56 -12.78
CA GLY A 76 23.06 -18.65 -11.84
C GLY A 76 22.76 -18.30 -10.39
N ARG A 77 22.01 -17.20 -10.13
CA ARG A 77 21.60 -16.80 -8.79
C ARG A 77 20.38 -17.61 -8.34
N ASP A 78 20.33 -17.97 -7.06
CA ASP A 78 19.19 -18.70 -6.49
C ASP A 78 17.93 -17.82 -6.48
N LEU A 79 16.92 -18.25 -7.25
CA LEU A 79 15.67 -17.52 -7.41
C LEU A 79 14.84 -17.46 -6.12
N PHE A 80 14.88 -18.49 -5.28
CA PHE A 80 14.17 -18.51 -4.00
C PHE A 80 14.65 -17.37 -3.10
N SER A 81 15.96 -17.25 -2.96
CA SER A 81 16.58 -16.16 -2.19
C SER A 81 16.26 -14.78 -2.78
N MET A 82 16.25 -14.64 -4.10
CA MET A 82 15.88 -13.38 -4.79
C MET A 82 14.43 -13.00 -4.53
N VAL A 83 13.50 -13.96 -4.59
CA VAL A 83 12.07 -13.72 -4.30
C VAL A 83 11.84 -13.31 -2.85
N LEU A 84 12.57 -13.89 -1.90
CA LEU A 84 12.48 -13.51 -0.48
C LEU A 84 13.06 -12.12 -0.21
N LEU A 85 14.20 -11.78 -0.83
CA LEU A 85 14.77 -10.44 -0.71
C LEU A 85 13.86 -9.38 -1.31
N ALA A 86 13.26 -9.67 -2.47
CA ALA A 86 12.28 -8.81 -3.12
C ALA A 86 11.07 -8.54 -2.22
N ALA A 87 10.60 -9.52 -1.46
CA ALA A 87 9.46 -9.35 -0.55
C ALA A 87 9.65 -8.19 0.43
N ASN A 88 10.83 -8.09 1.05
CA ASN A 88 11.13 -7.00 1.97
C ASN A 88 11.14 -5.64 1.27
N LEU A 89 11.80 -5.56 0.11
CA LEU A 89 11.91 -4.32 -0.67
C LEU A 89 10.52 -3.85 -1.15
N ASP A 90 9.75 -4.74 -1.75
CA ASP A 90 8.46 -4.42 -2.36
C ASP A 90 7.40 -4.06 -1.31
N LEU A 91 7.35 -4.79 -0.20
CA LEU A 91 6.42 -4.49 0.88
C LEU A 91 6.75 -3.17 1.59
N THR A 92 8.04 -2.92 1.87
CA THR A 92 8.43 -1.66 2.48
C THR A 92 8.18 -0.48 1.55
N ALA A 93 8.41 -0.62 0.24
CA ALA A 93 8.09 0.39 -0.75
C ALA A 93 6.57 0.63 -0.82
N ALA A 94 5.75 -0.42 -0.97
CA ALA A 94 4.29 -0.29 -1.06
C ALA A 94 3.70 0.37 0.18
N LEU A 95 4.13 -0.04 1.39
CA LEU A 95 3.68 0.56 2.64
C LEU A 95 4.11 2.03 2.77
N SER A 96 5.33 2.37 2.35
CA SER A 96 5.82 3.75 2.37
C SER A 96 5.05 4.66 1.40
N ILE A 97 4.70 4.15 0.21
CA ILE A 97 3.88 4.85 -0.77
C ILE A 97 2.51 5.16 -0.19
N VAL A 98 1.83 4.15 0.37
CA VAL A 98 0.52 4.32 1.00
C VAL A 98 0.59 5.34 2.13
N ALA A 99 1.57 5.19 3.03
CA ALA A 99 1.73 6.09 4.18
C ALA A 99 1.93 7.54 3.75
N ALA A 100 2.82 7.79 2.79
CA ALA A 100 3.07 9.13 2.27
C ALA A 100 1.83 9.71 1.56
N ALA A 101 1.17 8.93 0.72
CA ALA A 101 -0.03 9.35 0.00
C ALA A 101 -1.19 9.65 0.95
N ILE A 102 -1.38 8.86 2.02
CA ILE A 102 -2.37 9.13 3.08
C ILE A 102 -2.05 10.45 3.77
N VAL A 103 -0.82 10.65 4.21
CA VAL A 103 -0.44 11.88 4.93
C VAL A 103 -0.76 13.11 4.09
N ILE A 104 -0.33 13.12 2.82
CA ILE A 104 -0.60 14.24 1.90
C ILE A 104 -2.10 14.38 1.65
N GLY A 105 -2.78 13.29 1.31
CA GLY A 105 -4.20 13.28 0.99
C GLY A 105 -5.08 13.68 2.16
N VAL A 106 -4.81 13.19 3.37
CA VAL A 106 -5.57 13.54 4.58
C VAL A 106 -5.39 15.01 4.92
N LEU A 107 -4.17 15.53 4.89
CA LEU A 107 -3.91 16.94 5.21
C LEU A 107 -4.61 17.86 4.20
N LEU A 108 -4.42 17.65 2.92
CA LEU A 108 -5.02 18.47 1.87
C LEU A 108 -6.54 18.31 1.83
N GLY A 109 -7.05 17.10 1.98
CA GLY A 109 -8.49 16.81 2.01
C GLY A 109 -9.18 17.41 3.25
N ALA A 110 -8.53 17.38 4.41
CA ALA A 110 -9.06 18.00 5.61
C ALA A 110 -9.13 19.53 5.46
N VAL A 111 -8.10 20.15 4.88
CA VAL A 111 -8.11 21.58 4.60
C VAL A 111 -9.19 21.93 3.58
N ALA A 112 -9.30 21.19 2.47
CA ALA A 112 -10.33 21.39 1.45
C ALA A 112 -11.74 21.29 2.05
N GLY A 113 -12.03 20.24 2.82
CA GLY A 113 -13.34 20.03 3.44
C GLY A 113 -13.70 21.07 4.51
N PHE A 114 -12.70 21.62 5.23
CA PHE A 114 -12.94 22.55 6.30
C PHE A 114 -12.94 24.01 5.85
N VAL A 115 -12.03 24.43 4.96
CA VAL A 115 -11.81 25.80 4.53
C VAL A 115 -12.45 26.04 3.17
N LYS A 116 -13.68 26.61 3.15
CA LYS A 116 -14.47 26.82 1.92
C LYS A 116 -13.72 27.52 0.78
N ARG A 117 -12.80 28.46 1.08
CA ARG A 117 -12.02 29.19 0.07
C ARG A 117 -10.98 28.31 -0.65
N LEU A 118 -10.46 27.27 0.03
CA LEU A 118 -9.46 26.36 -0.52
C LEU A 118 -10.06 25.10 -1.16
N ASP A 119 -11.35 24.87 -0.96
CA ASP A 119 -12.05 23.71 -1.48
C ASP A 119 -11.94 23.59 -3.01
N GLN A 120 -12.44 24.60 -3.72
CA GLN A 120 -12.43 24.58 -5.19
C GLN A 120 -11.03 24.49 -5.81
N PRO A 121 -10.03 25.31 -5.40
CA PRO A 121 -8.67 25.20 -5.94
C PRO A 121 -8.05 23.83 -5.73
N LEU A 122 -8.14 23.27 -4.51
CA LEU A 122 -7.58 21.96 -4.20
C LEU A 122 -8.29 20.84 -4.98
N MET A 123 -9.61 20.90 -5.09
CA MET A 123 -10.34 19.91 -5.89
C MET A 123 -10.03 20.00 -7.38
N ARG A 124 -9.83 21.18 -7.95
CA ARG A 124 -9.39 21.31 -9.34
C ARG A 124 -8.03 20.65 -9.59
N VAL A 125 -7.06 20.87 -8.69
CA VAL A 125 -5.77 20.18 -8.76
C VAL A 125 -5.96 18.66 -8.67
N THR A 126 -6.76 18.21 -7.70
CA THR A 126 -7.08 16.79 -7.52
C THR A 126 -7.74 16.20 -8.78
N ASP A 127 -8.65 16.95 -9.42
CA ASP A 127 -9.35 16.52 -10.64
C ASP A 127 -8.40 16.39 -11.83
N VAL A 128 -7.42 17.28 -11.97
CA VAL A 128 -6.37 17.19 -13.00
C VAL A 128 -5.58 15.88 -12.85
N PHE A 129 -5.14 15.55 -11.64
CA PHE A 129 -4.42 14.30 -11.41
C PHE A 129 -5.27 13.07 -11.70
N LEU A 130 -6.55 13.08 -11.31
CA LEU A 130 -7.46 11.96 -11.51
C LEU A 130 -8.02 11.84 -12.93
N SER A 131 -7.87 12.87 -13.77
CA SER A 131 -8.28 12.81 -15.20
C SER A 131 -7.28 12.04 -16.06
N ILE A 132 -6.05 11.86 -15.60
CA ILE A 132 -5.00 11.13 -16.30
C ILE A 132 -5.03 9.67 -15.83
N PRO A 133 -4.99 8.67 -16.74
CA PRO A 133 -4.86 7.27 -16.35
C PRO A 133 -3.64 7.06 -15.43
N SER A 134 -3.86 6.42 -14.29
CA SER A 134 -2.87 6.30 -13.19
C SER A 134 -1.52 5.75 -13.63
N LEU A 135 -1.51 4.69 -14.47
CA LEU A 135 -0.28 4.12 -15.01
C LEU A 135 0.45 5.10 -15.93
N VAL A 136 -0.27 5.83 -16.77
CA VAL A 136 0.33 6.82 -17.69
C VAL A 136 0.98 7.96 -16.91
N LEU A 137 0.29 8.46 -15.90
CA LEU A 137 0.84 9.51 -15.02
C LEU A 137 2.08 9.02 -14.26
N ALA A 138 2.03 7.80 -13.70
CA ALA A 138 3.17 7.21 -13.00
C ALA A 138 4.37 7.03 -13.94
N MET A 139 4.16 6.53 -15.17
CA MET A 139 5.23 6.40 -16.18
C MET A 139 5.82 7.76 -16.55
N ALA A 140 4.99 8.78 -16.77
CA ALA A 140 5.46 10.12 -17.10
C ALA A 140 6.35 10.70 -16.00
N ILE A 141 5.95 10.58 -14.73
CA ILE A 141 6.74 11.06 -13.59
C ILE A 141 8.03 10.22 -13.44
N ALA A 142 7.94 8.90 -13.49
CA ALA A 142 9.09 8.00 -13.33
C ALA A 142 10.12 8.18 -14.45
N SER A 143 9.69 8.49 -15.69
CA SER A 143 10.59 8.74 -16.80
C SER A 143 11.50 9.96 -16.59
N VAL A 144 10.98 10.98 -15.91
CA VAL A 144 11.74 12.20 -15.59
C VAL A 144 12.68 12.00 -14.40
N LEU A 145 12.21 11.24 -13.39
CA LEU A 145 12.99 11.01 -12.17
C LEU A 145 14.13 9.99 -12.35
N GLY A 146 14.03 9.14 -13.36
CA GLY A 146 14.97 8.05 -13.59
C GLY A 146 14.65 6.75 -12.83
N ARG A 147 15.41 5.69 -13.17
CA ARG A 147 15.16 4.31 -12.70
C ARG A 147 15.67 4.10 -11.29
N SER A 148 14.77 4.00 -10.31
CA SER A 148 15.05 3.52 -8.95
C SER A 148 13.75 3.20 -8.23
N ILE A 149 13.81 2.37 -7.19
CA ILE A 149 12.65 2.08 -6.35
C ILE A 149 12.14 3.36 -5.63
N ALA A 150 13.04 4.25 -5.23
CA ALA A 150 12.68 5.50 -4.59
C ALA A 150 11.93 6.44 -5.55
N ASN A 151 12.41 6.60 -6.78
CA ASN A 151 11.79 7.44 -7.80
C ASN A 151 10.43 6.88 -8.22
N LEU A 152 10.34 5.56 -8.37
CA LEU A 152 9.09 4.87 -8.63
C LEU A 152 8.09 5.07 -7.48
N SER A 153 8.55 4.98 -6.24
CA SER A 153 7.72 5.24 -5.06
C SER A 153 7.20 6.69 -5.04
N ILE A 154 8.04 7.67 -5.35
CA ILE A 154 7.64 9.07 -5.47
C ILE A 154 6.56 9.22 -6.55
N ALA A 155 6.76 8.65 -7.74
CA ALA A 155 5.78 8.70 -8.81
C ALA A 155 4.41 8.14 -8.37
N LEU A 156 4.41 7.01 -7.66
CA LEU A 156 3.19 6.39 -7.15
C LEU A 156 2.53 7.20 -6.02
N VAL A 157 3.29 7.86 -5.15
CA VAL A 157 2.72 8.80 -4.16
C VAL A 157 1.95 9.91 -4.86
N PHE A 158 2.51 10.49 -5.93
CA PHE A 158 1.84 11.53 -6.73
C PHE A 158 0.56 11.05 -7.41
N VAL A 159 0.45 9.77 -7.71
CA VAL A 159 -0.75 9.17 -8.31
C VAL A 159 -1.83 8.88 -7.26
N TRP A 160 -1.45 8.47 -6.03
CA TRP A 160 -2.42 7.98 -5.04
C TRP A 160 -2.94 9.05 -4.07
N TRP A 161 -2.18 10.11 -3.76
CA TRP A 161 -2.64 11.14 -2.81
C TRP A 161 -3.99 11.79 -3.19
N PRO A 162 -4.35 11.99 -4.49
CA PRO A 162 -5.61 12.65 -4.84
C PRO A 162 -6.84 11.84 -4.43
N ILE A 163 -6.74 10.51 -4.49
CA ILE A 163 -7.81 9.58 -4.05
C ILE A 163 -8.11 9.79 -2.57
N TYR A 164 -7.08 9.81 -1.73
CA TYR A 164 -7.23 10.02 -0.29
C TYR A 164 -7.65 11.46 0.05
N CYS A 165 -7.21 12.44 -0.72
CA CYS A 165 -7.64 13.83 -0.58
C CYS A 165 -9.14 13.97 -0.80
N ARG A 166 -9.66 13.42 -1.90
CA ARG A 166 -11.10 13.46 -2.21
C ARG A 166 -11.93 12.72 -1.16
N LEU A 167 -11.47 11.54 -0.74
CA LEU A 167 -12.15 10.75 0.27
C LEU A 167 -12.19 11.51 1.61
N MET A 168 -11.06 12.03 2.08
CA MET A 168 -10.99 12.77 3.34
C MET A 168 -11.84 14.03 3.31
N ARG A 169 -11.83 14.79 2.21
CA ARG A 169 -12.72 15.93 2.03
C ARG A 169 -14.18 15.55 2.25
N GLY A 170 -14.64 14.47 1.63
CA GLY A 170 -16.01 13.97 1.79
C GLY A 170 -16.34 13.64 3.25
N GLN A 171 -15.42 12.99 3.96
CA GLN A 171 -15.58 12.68 5.38
C GLN A 171 -15.64 13.94 6.25
N VAL A 172 -14.79 14.93 5.97
CA VAL A 172 -14.78 16.21 6.71
C VAL A 172 -16.07 16.99 6.49
N LEU A 173 -16.60 17.02 5.28
CA LEU A 173 -17.89 17.68 5.00
C LEU A 173 -19.03 17.02 5.79
N SER A 174 -19.07 15.70 5.86
CA SER A 174 -20.03 14.97 6.67
C SER A 174 -19.84 15.23 8.18
N GLU A 175 -18.60 15.25 8.64
CA GLU A 175 -18.28 15.43 10.06
C GLU A 175 -18.65 16.84 10.57
N LYS A 176 -18.49 17.86 9.74
CA LYS A 176 -18.83 19.27 10.06
C LYS A 176 -20.29 19.48 10.40
N GLU A 177 -21.20 18.66 9.85
CA GLU A 177 -22.63 18.78 10.09
C GLU A 177 -23.08 18.22 11.44
N LYS A 178 -22.20 17.47 12.12
CA LYS A 178 -22.54 16.85 13.40
C LYS A 178 -22.73 17.88 14.52
N PRO A 179 -23.69 17.66 15.44
CA PRO A 179 -24.01 18.59 16.53
C PRO A 179 -22.83 19.01 17.39
N TYR A 180 -21.91 18.08 17.68
CA TYR A 180 -20.76 18.38 18.53
C TYR A 180 -19.78 19.38 17.87
N VAL A 181 -19.62 19.34 16.52
CA VAL A 181 -18.77 20.30 15.80
C VAL A 181 -19.40 21.70 15.84
N LYS A 182 -20.74 21.77 15.67
CA LYS A 182 -21.48 23.04 15.79
C LYS A 182 -21.34 23.63 17.20
N ALA A 183 -21.46 22.80 18.25
CA ALA A 183 -21.24 23.23 19.64
C ALA A 183 -19.82 23.74 19.90
N LEU A 184 -18.79 23.03 19.41
CA LEU A 184 -17.39 23.45 19.54
C LEU A 184 -17.13 24.79 18.80
N THR A 185 -17.80 25.01 17.67
CA THR A 185 -17.71 26.29 16.95
C THR A 185 -18.31 27.44 17.76
N THR A 186 -19.46 27.21 18.40
CA THR A 186 -20.11 28.22 19.29
C THR A 186 -19.24 28.54 20.50
N LEU A 187 -18.50 27.55 21.02
CA LEU A 187 -17.53 27.76 22.11
C LEU A 187 -16.23 28.44 21.67
N GLY A 188 -16.10 28.85 20.40
CA GLY A 188 -14.95 29.60 19.89
C GLY A 188 -13.68 28.77 19.70
N VAL A 189 -13.78 27.45 19.55
CA VAL A 189 -12.60 26.60 19.30
C VAL A 189 -11.94 26.98 17.99
N GLY A 190 -10.63 27.28 18.04
CA GLY A 190 -9.86 27.73 16.88
C GLY A 190 -9.80 26.67 15.75
N ARG A 191 -9.75 27.11 14.49
CA ARG A 191 -9.84 26.25 13.28
C ARG A 191 -8.83 25.11 13.24
N LEU A 192 -7.56 25.38 13.55
CA LEU A 192 -6.51 24.33 13.55
C LEU A 192 -6.80 23.25 14.61
N ARG A 193 -7.17 23.68 15.83
CA ARG A 193 -7.56 22.74 16.90
C ARG A 193 -8.79 21.93 16.49
N MET A 194 -9.77 22.55 15.82
CA MET A 194 -10.94 21.87 15.30
C MET A 194 -10.55 20.78 14.31
N ILE A 195 -9.69 21.08 13.32
CA ILE A 195 -9.26 20.13 12.29
C ILE A 195 -8.48 18.97 12.92
N PHE A 196 -7.37 19.26 13.62
CA PHE A 196 -6.42 18.23 14.04
C PHE A 196 -6.89 17.43 15.26
N ARG A 197 -7.63 18.04 16.18
CA ARG A 197 -8.03 17.39 17.44
C ARG A 197 -9.44 16.79 17.42
N HIS A 198 -10.31 17.28 16.54
CA HIS A 198 -11.71 16.87 16.55
C HIS A 198 -12.16 16.26 15.22
N ILE A 199 -11.83 16.83 14.07
CA ILE A 199 -12.34 16.39 12.78
C ILE A 199 -11.51 15.22 12.22
N ILE A 200 -10.20 15.38 12.03
CA ILE A 200 -9.34 14.33 11.46
C ILE A 200 -9.47 13.00 12.25
N PRO A 201 -9.35 12.97 13.59
CA PRO A 201 -9.44 11.70 14.32
C PRO A 201 -10.77 10.97 14.16
N ASN A 202 -11.87 11.69 13.90
CA ASN A 202 -13.19 11.09 13.71
C ASN A 202 -13.51 10.76 12.24
N ALA A 203 -12.85 11.43 11.30
CA ALA A 203 -13.07 11.31 9.86
C ALA A 203 -12.08 10.36 9.15
N ILE A 204 -10.96 9.98 9.80
CA ILE A 204 -9.85 9.26 9.16
C ILE A 204 -10.13 7.78 8.89
N PHE A 205 -11.01 7.14 9.66
CA PHE A 205 -11.22 5.68 9.59
C PHE A 205 -11.55 5.15 8.19
N PRO A 206 -12.48 5.74 7.43
CA PRO A 206 -12.76 5.27 6.07
C PRO A 206 -11.56 5.44 5.12
N VAL A 207 -10.69 6.43 5.37
CA VAL A 207 -9.47 6.65 4.59
C VAL A 207 -8.46 5.54 4.87
N VAL A 208 -8.23 5.21 6.14
CA VAL A 208 -7.31 4.13 6.55
C VAL A 208 -7.81 2.77 6.06
N ALA A 209 -9.11 2.51 6.18
CA ALA A 209 -9.71 1.27 5.68
C ALA A 209 -9.54 1.12 4.15
N ARG A 210 -9.74 2.21 3.40
CA ARG A 210 -9.49 2.24 1.96
C ARG A 210 -8.01 1.99 1.65
N ALA A 211 -7.12 2.65 2.37
CA ALA A 211 -5.70 2.54 2.16
C ALA A 211 -5.16 1.13 2.43
N ALA A 212 -5.71 0.42 3.41
CA ALA A 212 -5.36 -0.97 3.68
C ALA A 212 -5.66 -1.88 2.47
N ALA A 213 -6.77 -1.67 1.78
CA ALA A 213 -7.11 -2.38 0.53
C ALA A 213 -6.21 -1.95 -0.64
N ASP A 214 -5.78 -0.68 -0.68
CA ASP A 214 -4.98 -0.16 -1.80
C ASP A 214 -3.52 -0.65 -1.79
N VAL A 215 -2.98 -1.16 -0.67
CA VAL A 215 -1.59 -1.66 -0.59
C VAL A 215 -1.34 -2.74 -1.63
N GLY A 216 -2.26 -3.71 -1.78
CA GLY A 216 -2.15 -4.78 -2.78
C GLY A 216 -2.18 -4.25 -4.22
N LEU A 217 -3.03 -3.27 -4.50
CA LEU A 217 -3.12 -2.63 -5.81
C LEU A 217 -1.86 -1.83 -6.15
N ILE A 218 -1.30 -1.12 -5.17
CA ILE A 218 -0.04 -0.37 -5.33
C ILE A 218 1.10 -1.34 -5.62
N LEU A 219 1.17 -2.47 -4.92
CA LEU A 219 2.17 -3.51 -5.16
C LEU A 219 2.11 -4.02 -6.60
N ILE A 220 0.92 -4.36 -7.10
CA ILE A 220 0.73 -4.81 -8.49
C ILE A 220 1.14 -3.69 -9.47
N THR A 221 0.76 -2.45 -9.20
CA THR A 221 1.08 -1.31 -10.08
C THR A 221 2.57 -1.04 -10.11
N MET A 222 3.25 -1.14 -8.96
CA MET A 222 4.70 -1.01 -8.84
C MET A 222 5.40 -2.10 -9.65
N ALA A 223 5.00 -3.36 -9.48
CA ALA A 223 5.54 -4.48 -10.24
C ALA A 223 5.31 -4.35 -11.75
N ALA A 224 4.13 -3.86 -12.18
CA ALA A 224 3.84 -3.61 -13.58
C ALA A 224 4.76 -2.52 -14.18
N LEU A 225 4.99 -1.42 -13.44
CA LEU A 225 5.90 -0.36 -13.87
C LEU A 225 7.35 -0.84 -13.92
N SER A 226 7.78 -1.62 -12.95
CA SER A 226 9.11 -2.25 -12.92
C SER A 226 9.28 -3.23 -14.10
N TYR A 227 8.25 -4.02 -14.40
CA TYR A 227 8.23 -4.92 -15.56
C TYR A 227 8.42 -4.16 -16.89
N ILE A 228 7.80 -2.99 -17.04
CA ILE A 228 7.94 -2.14 -18.24
C ILE A 228 9.30 -1.42 -18.28
N GLY A 229 10.09 -1.47 -17.19
CA GLY A 229 11.45 -0.93 -17.13
C GLY A 229 11.61 0.37 -16.36
N PHE A 230 10.61 0.82 -15.59
CA PHE A 230 10.70 1.97 -14.68
C PHE A 230 11.22 1.61 -13.29
N GLY A 231 11.40 0.31 -13.01
CA GLY A 231 11.96 -0.20 -11.75
C GLY A 231 13.47 -0.05 -11.63
N PRO A 232 14.04 -0.60 -10.54
CA PRO A 232 15.46 -0.46 -10.21
C PRO A 232 16.42 -1.22 -11.15
N GLY A 233 15.87 -2.07 -12.02
CA GLY A 233 16.66 -2.89 -12.96
C GLY A 233 17.02 -4.27 -12.40
N PRO A 234 17.71 -5.12 -13.23
CA PRO A 234 17.83 -6.57 -12.98
C PRO A 234 18.78 -6.94 -11.82
N TYR A 235 19.56 -6.00 -11.31
CA TYR A 235 20.50 -6.27 -10.21
C TYR A 235 19.89 -6.11 -8.82
N VAL A 236 18.72 -5.47 -8.73
CA VAL A 236 18.00 -5.29 -7.48
C VAL A 236 16.87 -6.30 -7.42
N PRO A 237 16.82 -7.16 -6.38
CA PRO A 237 15.72 -8.11 -6.24
C PRO A 237 14.42 -7.37 -5.95
N GLU A 238 13.57 -7.25 -6.95
CA GLU A 238 12.23 -6.68 -6.95
C GLU A 238 11.38 -7.54 -7.87
N TRP A 239 10.18 -7.94 -7.45
CA TRP A 239 9.38 -8.97 -8.13
C TRP A 239 9.07 -8.62 -9.59
N GLY A 240 8.72 -7.36 -9.89
CA GLY A 240 8.43 -6.93 -11.26
C GLY A 240 9.67 -6.96 -12.16
N SER A 241 10.83 -6.58 -11.63
CA SER A 241 12.10 -6.66 -12.33
C SER A 241 12.55 -8.11 -12.55
N LEU A 242 12.31 -9.00 -11.59
CA LEU A 242 12.56 -10.44 -11.75
C LEU A 242 11.71 -11.03 -12.87
N ILE A 243 10.41 -10.70 -12.94
CA ILE A 243 9.53 -11.14 -14.02
C ILE A 243 10.02 -10.59 -15.38
N ALA A 244 10.40 -9.32 -15.43
CA ALA A 244 10.90 -8.70 -16.65
C ALA A 244 12.18 -9.39 -17.18
N ALA A 245 13.12 -9.72 -16.30
CA ALA A 245 14.33 -10.46 -16.64
C ALA A 245 14.01 -11.89 -17.10
N GLY A 246 13.07 -12.57 -16.43
CA GLY A 246 12.66 -13.93 -16.75
C GLY A 246 11.87 -14.08 -18.04
N GLN A 247 11.25 -12.99 -18.55
CA GLN A 247 10.41 -13.02 -19.74
C GLN A 247 11.13 -13.57 -20.99
N ALA A 248 12.40 -13.22 -21.15
CA ALA A 248 13.20 -13.67 -22.29
C ALA A 248 13.38 -15.22 -22.31
N TYR A 249 13.24 -15.85 -21.15
CA TYR A 249 13.47 -17.29 -20.95
C TYR A 249 12.19 -18.08 -20.64
N ILE A 250 11.02 -17.51 -20.88
CA ILE A 250 9.73 -18.07 -20.43
C ILE A 250 9.48 -19.51 -20.92
N PHE A 251 9.98 -19.86 -22.10
CA PHE A 251 9.85 -21.22 -22.67
C PHE A 251 10.93 -22.19 -22.19
N GLN A 252 12.06 -21.70 -21.68
CA GLN A 252 13.18 -22.52 -21.21
C GLN A 252 13.19 -22.64 -19.69
N ALA A 253 12.86 -21.54 -19.01
CA ALA A 253 12.91 -21.38 -17.56
C ALA A 253 11.64 -20.68 -17.03
N PRO A 254 10.45 -21.31 -17.15
CA PRO A 254 9.18 -20.68 -16.74
C PRO A 254 9.13 -20.32 -15.26
N TRP A 255 9.92 -20.97 -14.40
CA TRP A 255 10.01 -20.68 -12.98
C TRP A 255 10.42 -19.22 -12.68
N LEU A 256 11.21 -18.60 -13.57
CA LEU A 256 11.63 -17.18 -13.42
C LEU A 256 10.47 -16.19 -13.40
N VAL A 257 9.36 -16.53 -14.03
CA VAL A 257 8.15 -15.72 -14.08
C VAL A 257 7.10 -16.21 -13.08
N VAL A 258 6.96 -17.54 -12.95
CA VAL A 258 5.91 -18.15 -12.15
C VAL A 258 6.08 -17.86 -10.65
N PHE A 259 7.28 -18.03 -10.09
CA PHE A 259 7.48 -17.84 -8.65
C PHE A 259 7.37 -16.38 -8.19
N PRO A 260 8.01 -15.38 -8.84
CA PRO A 260 7.76 -13.98 -8.48
C PRO A 260 6.31 -13.56 -8.73
N GLY A 261 5.68 -14.03 -9.81
CA GLY A 261 4.26 -13.78 -10.09
C GLY A 261 3.35 -14.35 -9.01
N ALA A 262 3.62 -15.57 -8.54
CA ALA A 262 2.91 -16.19 -7.43
C ALA A 262 3.10 -15.40 -6.12
N ALA A 263 4.29 -14.88 -5.87
CA ALA A 263 4.57 -14.05 -4.69
C ALA A 263 3.75 -12.74 -4.70
N ILE A 264 3.70 -12.04 -5.85
CA ILE A 264 2.85 -10.85 -6.02
C ILE A 264 1.37 -11.20 -5.81
N PHE A 265 0.91 -12.29 -6.44
CA PHE A 265 -0.49 -12.72 -6.34
C PHE A 265 -0.88 -13.04 -4.90
N LEU A 266 -0.12 -13.88 -4.21
CA LEU A 266 -0.41 -14.31 -2.84
C LEU A 266 -0.37 -13.11 -1.87
N THR A 267 0.60 -12.22 -2.04
CA THR A 267 0.73 -11.03 -1.19
C THR A 267 -0.43 -10.06 -1.42
N SER A 268 -0.76 -9.76 -2.67
CA SER A 268 -1.87 -8.86 -3.01
C SER A 268 -3.21 -9.43 -2.59
N LEU A 269 -3.44 -10.73 -2.80
CA LEU A 269 -4.66 -11.40 -2.34
C LEU A 269 -4.79 -11.32 -0.82
N SER A 270 -3.70 -11.60 -0.09
CA SER A 270 -3.67 -11.53 1.37
C SER A 270 -3.98 -10.13 1.88
N LEU A 271 -3.38 -9.11 1.28
CA LEU A 271 -3.61 -7.71 1.62
C LEU A 271 -5.04 -7.27 1.32
N ASN A 272 -5.61 -7.69 0.19
CA ASN A 272 -7.01 -7.39 -0.15
C ASN A 272 -7.97 -8.01 0.87
N LEU A 273 -7.78 -9.29 1.25
CA LEU A 273 -8.61 -9.95 2.26
C LEU A 273 -8.56 -9.25 3.63
N VAL A 274 -7.37 -8.80 4.02
CA VAL A 274 -7.19 -8.03 5.27
C VAL A 274 -7.82 -6.64 5.16
N GLY A 275 -7.67 -5.98 4.02
CA GLY A 275 -8.23 -4.66 3.73
C GLY A 275 -9.75 -4.67 3.74
N ASP A 276 -10.38 -5.66 3.12
CA ASP A 276 -11.83 -5.83 3.11
C ASP A 276 -12.37 -6.06 4.52
N TRP A 277 -11.73 -6.94 5.29
CA TRP A 277 -12.10 -7.12 6.69
C TRP A 277 -11.92 -5.83 7.52
N ALA A 278 -10.84 -5.11 7.34
CA ALA A 278 -10.63 -3.85 8.04
C ALA A 278 -11.72 -2.82 7.69
N ARG A 279 -12.13 -2.76 6.42
CA ARG A 279 -13.23 -1.91 5.96
C ARG A 279 -14.54 -2.26 6.65
N ASP A 280 -14.90 -3.55 6.67
CA ASP A 280 -16.14 -4.03 7.30
C ASP A 280 -16.13 -3.82 8.82
N ALA A 281 -15.01 -4.05 9.48
CA ALA A 281 -14.83 -3.86 10.91
C ALA A 281 -14.97 -2.38 11.34
N PHE A 282 -14.59 -1.45 10.46
CA PHE A 282 -14.64 -0.01 10.72
C PHE A 282 -15.83 0.71 10.11
N ASP A 283 -16.73 0.02 9.36
CA ASP A 283 -17.93 0.64 8.79
C ASP A 283 -19.00 0.86 9.88
N PRO A 284 -19.36 2.13 10.19
CA PRO A 284 -20.39 2.43 11.19
C PRO A 284 -21.80 2.03 10.75
N ARG A 285 -22.04 1.83 9.44
CA ARG A 285 -23.37 1.52 8.87
C ARG A 285 -23.79 0.07 9.10
N LEU A 286 -22.84 -0.82 9.32
CA LEU A 286 -23.12 -2.22 9.68
C LEU A 286 -23.47 -2.42 11.15
N ARG A 287 -23.68 -1.33 11.89
CA ARG A 287 -23.98 -1.31 13.34
C ARG A 287 -25.44 -1.01 13.68
N SER A 288 -26.31 -0.84 12.69
CA SER A 288 -27.76 -0.63 12.87
C SER A 288 -28.52 -1.94 12.92
#